data_5798f38e4f756837781d5eb21f468ae2
#
_entry.id   5798f38e4f756837781d5eb21f468ae2
#
_cell.length_a   1.000
_cell.length_b   1.000
_cell.length_c   1.000
_cell.angle_alpha   90.00
_cell.angle_beta   90.00
_cell.angle_gamma   90.00
#
_symmetry.space_group_name_H-M   'P 1'
#
loop_
_entity.id
_entity.type
_entity.pdbx_description
1 polymer ?
#
loop_
_entity_poly.entity_id
_entity_poly.type
_entity_poly.pdbx_seq_one_letter_code
_entity_poly.pdbx_strand_id
1 'polypeptide(L)'
;MKTLILKKQVIKIFQKFGLSKDHATISANALINAELVGAYGHGLSRLKMYCDRISKKVINPKPKIKIKKISQSVSHINANNSIGFVAADLGIKTAIKHAQKTGIGMVAIKGSGHYGFCLLYTSPSPRDLST
;
A
#
# COMPACT_ATOMS: atom_id res chain seq x y z
N MET A 1 -11.47 -1.92 -20.87
CA MET A 1 -10.28 -2.17 -21.70
C MET A 1 -9.16 -1.16 -21.47
N LYS A 2 -9.42 0.15 -21.53
CA LYS A 2 -8.39 1.21 -21.29
C LYS A 2 -7.69 1.11 -19.92
N THR A 3 -8.43 0.90 -18.84
CA THR A 3 -7.90 0.78 -17.47
C THR A 3 -6.92 -0.39 -17.31
N LEU A 4 -7.19 -1.53 -17.98
CA LEU A 4 -6.31 -2.70 -17.91
C LEU A 4 -4.96 -2.44 -18.59
N ILE A 5 -4.98 -1.73 -19.73
CA ILE A 5 -3.78 -1.35 -20.47
C ILE A 5 -2.95 -0.40 -19.62
N LEU A 6 -3.58 0.63 -19.07
CA LEU A 6 -2.94 1.61 -18.19
C LEU A 6 -2.30 0.96 -16.96
N LYS A 7 -3.02 0.04 -16.30
CA LYS A 7 -2.48 -0.73 -15.17
C LYS A 7 -1.23 -1.52 -15.57
N LYS A 8 -1.25 -2.20 -16.72
CA LYS A 8 -0.08 -2.94 -17.23
C LYS A 8 1.12 -2.01 -17.46
N GLN A 9 0.89 -0.80 -17.98
CA GLN A 9 1.95 0.19 -18.20
C GLN A 9 2.54 0.66 -16.86
N VAL A 10 1.71 0.97 -15.86
CA VAL A 10 2.16 1.39 -14.53
C VAL A 10 2.98 0.29 -13.85
N ILE A 11 2.56 -0.98 -13.95
CA ILE A 11 3.33 -2.13 -13.44
C ILE A 11 4.71 -2.19 -14.10
N LYS A 12 4.78 -2.09 -15.43
CA LYS A 12 6.06 -2.09 -16.16
C LYS A 12 6.98 -0.95 -15.73
N ILE A 13 6.42 0.25 -15.49
CA ILE A 13 7.18 1.39 -15.00
C ILE A 13 7.80 1.07 -13.64
N PHE A 14 7.00 0.64 -12.66
CA PHE A 14 7.52 0.28 -11.34
C PHE A 14 8.57 -0.84 -11.38
N GLN A 15 8.38 -1.85 -12.24
CA GLN A 15 9.38 -2.91 -12.43
C GLN A 15 10.70 -2.34 -13.01
N LYS A 16 10.63 -1.37 -13.92
CA LYS A 16 11.80 -0.68 -14.47
C LYS A 16 12.59 0.06 -13.40
N PHE A 17 11.92 0.53 -12.35
CA PHE A 17 12.54 1.13 -11.15
C PHE A 17 12.94 0.09 -10.08
N GLY A 18 12.84 -1.20 -10.36
CA GLY A 18 13.37 -2.28 -9.54
C GLY A 18 12.39 -2.95 -8.59
N LEU A 19 11.10 -2.60 -8.61
CA LEU A 19 10.10 -3.33 -7.83
C LEU A 19 9.89 -4.74 -8.39
N SER A 20 9.63 -5.71 -7.49
CA SER A 20 9.14 -7.02 -7.91
C SER A 20 7.79 -6.91 -8.61
N LYS A 21 7.40 -7.91 -9.39
CA LYS A 21 6.09 -7.95 -10.06
C LYS A 21 4.94 -7.76 -9.09
N ASP A 22 5.00 -8.41 -7.92
CA ASP A 22 3.95 -8.34 -6.90
C ASP A 22 3.87 -6.95 -6.27
N HIS A 23 5.00 -6.37 -5.87
CA HIS A 23 5.05 -5.01 -5.31
C HIS A 23 4.61 -3.96 -6.33
N ALA A 24 5.01 -4.10 -7.59
CA ALA A 24 4.58 -3.24 -8.68
C ALA A 24 3.06 -3.35 -8.93
N THR A 25 2.50 -4.56 -8.85
CA THR A 25 1.07 -4.80 -9.01
C THR A 25 0.24 -4.17 -7.89
N ILE A 26 0.66 -4.35 -6.62
CA ILE A 26 0.01 -3.72 -5.46
C ILE A 26 0.03 -2.19 -5.62
N SER A 27 1.18 -1.63 -5.95
CA SER A 27 1.35 -0.18 -6.10
C SER A 27 0.53 0.38 -7.26
N ALA A 28 0.51 -0.30 -8.41
CA ALA A 28 -0.29 0.09 -9.56
C ALA A 28 -1.79 0.05 -9.25
N ASN A 29 -2.27 -0.98 -8.53
CA ASN A 29 -3.66 -1.07 -8.10
C ASN A 29 -4.06 0.12 -7.24
N ALA A 30 -3.22 0.52 -6.28
CA ALA A 30 -3.50 1.66 -5.41
C ALA A 30 -3.66 2.96 -6.22
N LEU A 31 -2.75 3.23 -7.17
CA LEU A 31 -2.83 4.43 -8.01
C LEU A 31 -4.05 4.42 -8.95
N ILE A 32 -4.33 3.29 -9.58
CA ILE A 32 -5.50 3.15 -10.47
C ILE A 32 -6.81 3.26 -9.70
N ASN A 33 -6.90 2.67 -8.50
CA ASN A 33 -8.08 2.79 -7.67
C ASN A 33 -8.34 4.25 -7.25
N ALA A 34 -7.29 5.02 -6.94
CA ALA A 34 -7.42 6.45 -6.66
C ALA A 34 -7.99 7.23 -7.85
N GLU A 35 -7.56 6.92 -9.08
CA GLU A 35 -8.14 7.50 -10.31
C GLU A 35 -9.63 7.12 -10.46
N LEU A 36 -9.98 5.86 -10.25
CA LEU A 36 -11.35 5.36 -10.43
C LEU A 36 -12.36 6.00 -9.45
N VAL A 37 -11.92 6.37 -8.25
CA VAL A 37 -12.77 7.06 -7.26
C VAL A 37 -12.68 8.59 -7.35
N GLY A 38 -12.01 9.15 -8.36
CA GLY A 38 -11.91 10.58 -8.57
C GLY A 38 -10.85 11.30 -7.71
N ALA A 39 -10.02 10.56 -6.98
CA ALA A 39 -8.93 11.11 -6.17
C ALA A 39 -7.65 11.34 -7.01
N TYR A 40 -7.78 12.10 -8.10
CA TYR A 40 -6.72 12.29 -9.12
C TYR A 40 -5.40 12.81 -8.56
N GLY A 41 -5.43 13.66 -7.52
CA GLY A 41 -4.23 14.16 -6.84
C GLY A 41 -3.44 13.08 -6.09
N HIS A 42 -3.99 11.87 -5.93
CA HIS A 42 -3.38 10.73 -5.23
C HIS A 42 -3.23 9.49 -6.11
N GLY A 43 -3.63 9.60 -7.37
CA GLY A 43 -3.54 8.56 -8.38
C GLY A 43 -2.28 8.65 -9.23
N LEU A 44 -2.44 8.58 -10.54
CA LEU A 44 -1.34 8.55 -11.50
C LEU A 44 -0.46 9.80 -11.50
N SER A 45 -1.00 10.94 -11.09
CA SER A 45 -0.24 12.18 -10.89
C SER A 45 0.94 11.99 -9.91
N ARG A 46 0.87 11.01 -9.01
CA ARG A 46 1.93 10.68 -8.04
C ARG A 46 2.95 9.66 -8.54
N LEU A 47 2.72 9.02 -9.67
CA LEU A 47 3.62 7.97 -10.18
C LEU A 47 5.06 8.47 -10.30
N LYS A 48 5.26 9.66 -10.89
CA LYS A 48 6.59 10.28 -11.01
C LYS A 48 7.26 10.46 -9.64
N MET A 49 6.54 10.95 -8.65
CA MET A 49 7.06 11.15 -7.29
C MET A 49 7.57 9.84 -6.68
N TYR A 50 6.86 8.73 -6.84
CA TYR A 50 7.32 7.42 -6.34
C TYR A 50 8.56 6.95 -7.08
N CYS A 51 8.60 7.08 -8.41
CA CYS A 51 9.78 6.74 -9.21
C CYS A 51 11.02 7.56 -8.82
N ASP A 52 10.85 8.87 -8.62
CA ASP A 52 11.92 9.76 -8.17
C ASP A 52 12.45 9.36 -6.78
N ARG A 53 11.56 8.99 -5.84
CA ARG A 53 11.95 8.52 -4.50
C ARG A 53 12.69 7.19 -4.53
N ILE A 54 12.34 6.28 -5.43
CA ILE A 54 13.06 5.03 -5.64
C ILE A 54 14.48 5.34 -6.18
N SER A 55 14.57 6.17 -7.21
CA SER A 55 15.86 6.58 -7.80
C SER A 55 16.78 7.25 -6.79
N LYS A 56 16.22 8.07 -5.89
CA LYS A 56 16.94 8.73 -4.81
C LYS A 56 17.23 7.84 -3.60
N LYS A 57 16.90 6.54 -3.68
CA LYS A 57 17.09 5.54 -2.61
C LYS A 57 16.32 5.86 -1.31
N VAL A 58 15.31 6.72 -1.36
CA VAL A 58 14.40 7.02 -0.24
C VAL A 58 13.42 5.85 -0.05
N ILE A 59 12.97 5.24 -1.15
CA ILE A 59 12.17 4.01 -1.15
C ILE A 59 13.08 2.86 -1.58
N ASN A 60 13.09 1.79 -0.78
CA ASN A 60 13.79 0.56 -1.11
C ASN A 60 12.92 -0.30 -2.06
N PRO A 61 13.34 -0.53 -3.32
CA PRO A 61 12.57 -1.32 -4.27
C PRO A 61 12.56 -2.83 -3.96
N LYS A 62 13.54 -3.30 -3.17
CA LYS A 62 13.69 -4.72 -2.78
C LYS A 62 13.76 -4.86 -1.26
N PRO A 63 12.70 -4.48 -0.53
CA PRO A 63 12.71 -4.45 0.93
C PRO A 63 12.73 -5.88 1.50
N LYS A 64 13.49 -6.08 2.57
CA LYS A 64 13.41 -7.27 3.42
C LYS A 64 12.44 -6.98 4.57
N ILE A 65 11.15 -7.14 4.31
CA ILE A 65 10.11 -6.85 5.28
C ILE A 65 10.10 -7.93 6.36
N LYS A 66 10.03 -7.50 7.63
CA LYS A 66 10.00 -8.40 8.79
C LYS A 66 8.72 -8.19 9.58
N ILE A 67 8.03 -9.29 9.90
CA ILE A 67 6.86 -9.30 10.76
C ILE A 67 7.25 -9.92 12.10
N LYS A 68 6.96 -9.22 13.20
CA LYS A 68 7.12 -9.73 14.57
C LYS A 68 5.73 -9.83 15.20
N LYS A 69 5.31 -11.03 15.55
CA LYS A 69 4.11 -11.25 16.34
C LYS A 69 4.38 -10.80 17.78
N ILE A 70 3.51 -9.95 18.33
CA ILE A 70 3.62 -9.43 19.70
C ILE A 70 2.65 -10.18 20.62
N SER A 71 1.42 -10.41 20.15
CA SER A 71 0.39 -11.19 20.83
C SER A 71 -0.47 -11.95 19.82
N GLN A 72 -1.56 -12.58 20.24
CA GLN A 72 -2.48 -13.26 19.34
C GLN A 72 -3.18 -12.29 18.38
N SER A 73 -3.43 -11.05 18.81
CA SER A 73 -4.14 -10.02 18.05
C SER A 73 -3.25 -8.89 17.54
N VAL A 74 -1.96 -8.86 17.93
CA VAL A 74 -1.06 -7.74 17.63
C VAL A 74 0.20 -8.20 16.93
N SER A 75 0.60 -7.52 15.86
CA SER A 75 1.89 -7.68 15.19
C SER A 75 2.55 -6.33 14.92
N HIS A 76 3.86 -6.37 14.76
CA HIS A 76 4.68 -5.24 14.34
C HIS A 76 5.38 -5.58 13.02
N ILE A 77 5.31 -4.68 12.04
CA ILE A 77 5.98 -4.82 10.74
C ILE A 77 7.10 -3.78 10.65
N ASN A 78 8.31 -4.25 10.33
CA ASN A 78 9.37 -3.38 9.84
C ASN A 78 9.40 -3.50 8.33
N ALA A 79 8.93 -2.45 7.65
CA ALA A 79 8.76 -2.42 6.20
C ALA A 79 10.06 -2.13 5.43
N ASN A 80 11.19 -1.88 6.12
CA ASN A 80 12.51 -1.68 5.51
C ASN A 80 12.51 -0.64 4.38
N ASN A 81 11.85 0.50 4.62
CA ASN A 81 11.65 1.61 3.67
C ASN A 81 10.98 1.18 2.35
N SER A 82 10.11 0.16 2.39
CA SER A 82 9.31 -0.21 1.23
C SER A 82 8.39 0.92 0.77
N ILE A 83 7.92 0.85 -0.46
CA ILE A 83 6.79 1.68 -0.89
C ILE A 83 5.59 1.43 0.02
N GLY A 84 4.92 2.50 0.47
CA GLY A 84 3.89 2.41 1.50
C GLY A 84 2.71 1.51 1.16
N PHE A 85 2.33 1.42 -0.10
CA PHE A 85 1.25 0.54 -0.57
C PHE A 85 1.50 -0.94 -0.22
N VAL A 86 2.74 -1.41 -0.36
CA VAL A 86 3.15 -2.78 -0.03
C VAL A 86 3.09 -3.02 1.48
N ALA A 87 3.58 -2.06 2.26
CA ALA A 87 3.53 -2.14 3.71
C ALA A 87 2.09 -2.15 4.23
N ALA A 88 1.22 -1.31 3.67
CA ALA A 88 -0.19 -1.22 4.02
C ALA A 88 -0.96 -2.51 3.65
N ASP A 89 -0.78 -3.04 2.44
CA ASP A 89 -1.40 -4.29 2.01
C ASP A 89 -1.02 -5.46 2.93
N LEU A 90 0.25 -5.58 3.28
CA LEU A 90 0.72 -6.61 4.21
C LEU A 90 0.16 -6.40 5.63
N GLY A 91 0.09 -5.15 6.08
CA GLY A 91 -0.47 -4.78 7.38
C GLY A 91 -1.94 -5.16 7.50
N ILE A 92 -2.75 -4.78 6.53
CA ILE A 92 -4.19 -5.11 6.48
C ILE A 92 -4.40 -6.63 6.45
N LYS A 93 -3.70 -7.35 5.58
CA LYS A 93 -3.81 -8.83 5.50
C LYS A 93 -3.43 -9.49 6.83
N THR A 94 -2.43 -8.97 7.51
CA THR A 94 -2.03 -9.47 8.83
C THR A 94 -3.07 -9.17 9.90
N ALA A 95 -3.61 -7.95 9.93
CA ALA A 95 -4.66 -7.55 10.87
C ALA A 95 -5.94 -8.39 10.69
N ILE A 96 -6.37 -8.63 9.43
CA ILE A 96 -7.52 -9.48 9.12
C ILE A 96 -7.31 -10.90 9.66
N LYS A 97 -6.12 -11.49 9.44
CA LYS A 97 -5.79 -12.83 9.96
C LYS A 97 -5.86 -12.90 11.49
N HIS A 98 -5.44 -11.84 12.18
CA HIS A 98 -5.60 -11.76 13.64
C HIS A 98 -7.07 -11.65 14.02
N ALA A 99 -7.83 -10.74 13.40
CA ALA A 99 -9.23 -10.51 13.70
C ALA A 99 -10.08 -11.76 13.48
N GLN A 100 -9.81 -12.56 12.45
CA GLN A 100 -10.49 -13.84 12.21
C GLN A 100 -10.30 -14.85 13.34
N LYS A 101 -9.20 -14.75 14.10
CA LYS A 101 -8.89 -15.67 15.20
C LYS A 101 -9.32 -15.17 16.57
N THR A 102 -9.30 -13.86 16.77
CA THR A 102 -9.43 -13.23 18.09
C THR A 102 -10.52 -12.17 18.15
N GLY A 103 -11.25 -11.94 17.04
CA GLY A 103 -12.24 -10.88 16.93
C GLY A 103 -11.68 -9.48 16.66
N ILE A 104 -10.40 -9.24 16.94
CA ILE A 104 -9.70 -7.97 16.68
C ILE A 104 -8.29 -8.22 16.14
N GLY A 105 -7.79 -7.31 15.28
CA GLY A 105 -6.42 -7.36 14.78
C GLY A 105 -5.81 -5.98 14.71
N MET A 106 -4.60 -5.84 15.24
CA MET A 106 -3.83 -4.60 15.22
C MET A 106 -2.44 -4.85 14.64
N VAL A 107 -1.99 -3.96 13.76
CA VAL A 107 -0.65 -4.02 13.19
C VAL A 107 0.00 -2.64 13.21
N ALA A 108 1.12 -2.52 13.91
CA ALA A 108 1.97 -1.34 13.87
C ALA A 108 3.03 -1.49 12.78
N ILE A 109 3.21 -0.47 11.94
CA ILE A 109 4.16 -0.50 10.82
C ILE A 109 5.18 0.62 11.00
N LYS A 110 6.47 0.27 10.91
CA LYS A 110 7.58 1.24 10.86
C LYS A 110 8.41 1.08 9.60
N GLY A 111 9.17 2.12 9.23
CA GLY A 111 10.04 2.11 8.07
C GLY A 111 9.24 1.96 6.76
N SER A 112 8.05 2.56 6.69
CA SER A 112 7.21 2.61 5.51
C SER A 112 7.35 3.95 4.80
N GLY A 113 7.36 3.93 3.48
CA GLY A 113 7.21 5.13 2.67
C GLY A 113 5.77 5.65 2.68
N HIS A 114 5.54 6.78 1.99
CA HIS A 114 4.22 7.34 1.77
C HIS A 114 3.32 6.33 1.03
N TYR A 115 2.05 6.21 1.44
CA TYR A 115 1.08 5.27 0.86
C TYR A 115 -0.19 5.94 0.32
N GLY A 116 -0.05 7.20 -0.12
CA GLY A 116 -1.09 7.92 -0.84
C GLY A 116 -2.23 8.42 0.04
N PHE A 117 -3.37 8.55 -0.55
CA PHE A 117 -4.62 8.89 0.12
C PHE A 117 -5.15 7.68 0.88
N CYS A 118 -5.64 7.90 2.08
CA CYS A 118 -6.21 6.86 2.93
C CYS A 118 -7.57 6.37 2.38
N LEU A 119 -7.57 5.69 1.24
CA LEU A 119 -8.73 4.92 0.78
C LEU A 119 -9.08 3.76 1.75
N LEU A 120 -8.22 3.51 2.73
CA LEU A 120 -8.45 2.57 3.82
C LEU A 120 -9.49 3.08 4.85
N TYR A 121 -9.87 4.35 4.79
CA TYR A 121 -11.00 4.90 5.57
C TYR A 121 -12.36 4.68 4.88
N THR A 122 -12.47 3.67 4.05
CA THR A 122 -13.76 3.27 3.50
C THR A 122 -14.60 2.43 4.48
N SER A 123 -14.15 2.22 5.71
CA SER A 123 -15.06 1.88 6.79
C SER A 123 -15.87 3.13 7.10
N PRO A 124 -17.20 3.15 6.89
CA PRO A 124 -18.01 4.29 7.24
C PRO A 124 -17.81 4.58 8.73
N SER A 125 -17.29 5.75 9.04
CA SER A 125 -17.26 6.21 10.42
C SER A 125 -18.69 6.33 10.92
N PRO A 126 -18.99 6.08 12.19
CA PRO A 126 -20.31 6.38 12.76
C PRO A 126 -20.79 7.80 12.50
N ARG A 127 -19.86 8.76 12.22
CA ARG A 127 -20.19 10.11 11.77
C ARG A 127 -20.76 10.15 10.36
N ASP A 128 -20.33 9.27 9.47
CA ASP A 128 -20.76 9.23 8.07
C ASP A 128 -22.13 8.58 7.92
N LEU A 129 -22.61 7.88 8.96
CA LEU A 129 -23.93 7.27 9.02
C LEU A 129 -25.01 8.18 9.61
N SER A 130 -24.62 9.38 10.06
CA SER A 130 -25.53 10.34 10.73
C SER A 130 -26.13 11.41 9.79
N THR A 131 -25.94 11.28 8.48
CA THR A 131 -26.52 12.16 7.47
C THR A 131 -27.62 11.48 6.66
#